data_2d77156ff215edc2d66ab06aec8e51b8
#
_entry.id   2d77156ff215edc2d66ab06aec8e51b8
#
_cell.length_a   1.000
_cell.length_b   1.000
_cell.length_c   1.000
_cell.angle_alpha   90.00
_cell.angle_beta   90.00
_cell.angle_gamma   90.00
#
_symmetry.space_group_name_H-M   'P 1'
#
loop_
_entity.id
_entity.type
_entity.pdbx_description
1 polymer ?
#
loop_
_entity_poly.entity_id
_entity_poly.type
_entity_poly.pdbx_seq_one_letter_code
_entity_poly.pdbx_strand_id
1 'polypeptide(L)'
;MARKKKTAKQTILSLIPKLSKYEFEEVAQFVELSHINFHLDNLQREVKETRYSEGQYTCPFCHDTHIVKNGTQKGVQRYLCRQCRKSFSDQTATPSYHSKKSPKLWLHYLRCMLSGYTIRKCAEECQINIATSFFWRHKILDALATAIGIGDLEGLVEADETFFRYNRKGNFTKVRSYKKGVRTSTGRTNKQAKKKKRGLSRDQVAVGTALDRLGNLKIGLICTGRLQYPALKRFYEGHISVNSTLCTDSAHGYATLSDELHLNHIKIESGKRKKDIYHIQHINSLHSRLKDFMSDFKGVATKHLQNYLYWFKFIEIFKSERESIKIERAYVLSQANYPDCSVASIRTRTAAFV
;
A
#
# COMPACT_ATOMS: atom_id res chain seq x y z
N MET A 1 15.09 11.10 -58.82
CA MET A 1 15.21 11.46 -57.36
C MET A 1 14.73 10.27 -56.53
N ALA A 2 15.63 9.60 -55.85
CA ALA A 2 15.27 8.46 -55.00
C ALA A 2 14.52 8.97 -53.73
N ARG A 3 13.28 8.50 -53.53
CA ARG A 3 12.51 8.78 -52.30
C ARG A 3 13.28 8.23 -51.10
N LYS A 4 13.84 9.09 -50.24
CA LYS A 4 14.42 8.66 -48.95
C LYS A 4 13.40 7.83 -48.18
N LYS A 5 13.69 6.56 -47.90
CA LYS A 5 12.85 5.69 -47.04
C LYS A 5 12.72 6.36 -45.66
N LYS A 6 11.49 6.58 -45.22
CA LYS A 6 11.20 7.08 -43.86
C LYS A 6 11.74 6.11 -42.82
N THR A 7 12.36 6.60 -41.77
CA THR A 7 12.75 5.75 -40.63
C THR A 7 11.50 5.23 -39.91
N ALA A 8 11.61 4.10 -39.17
CA ALA A 8 10.52 3.58 -38.36
C ALA A 8 9.92 4.64 -37.43
N LYS A 9 10.78 5.47 -36.79
CA LYS A 9 10.35 6.61 -35.96
C LYS A 9 9.47 7.59 -36.74
N GLN A 10 9.90 8.00 -37.93
CA GLN A 10 9.15 8.94 -38.78
C GLN A 10 7.81 8.37 -39.24
N THR A 11 7.76 7.06 -39.50
CA THR A 11 6.53 6.36 -39.86
C THR A 11 5.56 6.35 -38.70
N ILE A 12 6.00 5.97 -37.48
CA ILE A 12 5.18 5.96 -36.27
C ILE A 12 4.62 7.37 -36.00
N LEU A 13 5.50 8.40 -35.98
CA LEU A 13 5.07 9.78 -35.73
C LEU A 13 4.06 10.30 -36.76
N SER A 14 4.08 9.81 -38.00
CA SER A 14 3.12 10.19 -39.05
C SER A 14 1.76 9.47 -38.90
N LEU A 15 1.69 8.37 -38.15
CA LEU A 15 0.47 7.59 -37.91
C LEU A 15 -0.28 8.05 -36.64
N ILE A 16 0.44 8.50 -35.61
CA ILE A 16 -0.14 8.93 -34.35
C ILE A 16 -1.32 9.92 -34.50
N PRO A 17 -1.23 11.00 -35.33
CA PRO A 17 -2.32 11.95 -35.49
C PRO A 17 -3.58 11.38 -36.18
N LYS A 18 -3.47 10.18 -36.77
CA LYS A 18 -4.56 9.50 -37.49
C LYS A 18 -5.34 8.53 -36.61
N LEU A 19 -4.86 8.29 -35.40
CA LEU A 19 -5.51 7.38 -34.45
C LEU A 19 -6.75 8.04 -33.84
N SER A 20 -7.80 7.25 -33.65
CA SER A 20 -8.92 7.64 -32.77
C SER A 20 -8.41 7.77 -31.32
N LYS A 21 -9.18 8.46 -30.48
CA LYS A 21 -8.83 8.61 -29.07
C LYS A 21 -8.59 7.26 -28.37
N TYR A 22 -9.40 6.26 -28.66
CA TYR A 22 -9.29 4.92 -28.09
C TYR A 22 -7.99 4.21 -28.56
N GLU A 23 -7.72 4.19 -29.87
CA GLU A 23 -6.50 3.62 -30.44
C GLU A 23 -5.23 4.32 -29.91
N PHE A 24 -5.29 5.65 -29.75
CA PHE A 24 -4.18 6.40 -29.17
C PHE A 24 -3.88 5.97 -27.73
N GLU A 25 -4.92 5.78 -26.89
CA GLU A 25 -4.79 5.29 -25.54
C GLU A 25 -4.19 3.88 -25.49
N GLU A 26 -4.59 2.97 -26.37
CA GLU A 26 -4.02 1.61 -26.49
C GLU A 26 -2.55 1.65 -26.90
N VAL A 27 -2.20 2.45 -27.91
CA VAL A 27 -0.80 2.58 -28.37
C VAL A 27 0.08 3.20 -27.29
N ALA A 28 -0.41 4.24 -26.61
CA ALA A 28 0.31 4.86 -25.51
C ALA A 28 0.61 3.84 -24.38
N GLN A 29 -0.39 3.04 -24.00
CA GLN A 29 -0.25 1.98 -23.02
C GLN A 29 0.77 0.91 -23.46
N PHE A 30 0.73 0.50 -24.72
CA PHE A 30 1.67 -0.48 -25.27
C PHE A 30 3.11 0.04 -25.28
N VAL A 31 3.32 1.29 -25.68
CA VAL A 31 4.64 1.94 -25.69
C VAL A 31 5.21 2.04 -24.28
N GLU A 32 4.39 2.45 -23.32
CA GLU A 32 4.81 2.54 -21.92
C GLU A 32 5.21 1.19 -21.33
N LEU A 33 4.42 0.13 -21.56
CA LEU A 33 4.75 -1.23 -21.14
C LEU A 33 6.02 -1.75 -21.82
N SER A 34 6.21 -1.44 -23.10
CA SER A 34 7.41 -1.81 -23.85
C SER A 34 8.65 -1.13 -23.29
N HIS A 35 8.55 0.16 -22.95
CA HIS A 35 9.62 0.91 -22.32
C HIS A 35 10.06 0.25 -20.99
N ILE A 36 9.12 -0.10 -20.13
CA ILE A 36 9.40 -0.79 -18.87
C ILE A 36 10.10 -2.13 -19.11
N ASN A 37 9.65 -2.90 -20.11
CA ASN A 37 10.25 -4.19 -20.44
C ASN A 37 11.69 -4.07 -20.94
N PHE A 38 12.02 -3.03 -21.73
CA PHE A 38 13.40 -2.77 -22.18
C PHE A 38 14.36 -2.43 -21.02
N HIS A 39 13.83 -1.87 -19.93
CA HIS A 39 14.62 -1.51 -18.75
C HIS A 39 14.65 -2.60 -17.66
N LEU A 40 14.04 -3.77 -17.90
CA LEU A 40 13.92 -4.82 -16.88
C LEU A 40 15.27 -5.26 -16.28
N ASP A 41 16.30 -5.40 -17.11
CA ASP A 41 17.65 -5.80 -16.66
C ASP A 41 18.26 -4.73 -15.73
N ASN A 42 18.02 -3.46 -16.04
CA ASN A 42 18.44 -2.35 -15.18
C ASN A 42 17.68 -2.36 -13.86
N LEU A 43 16.35 -2.57 -13.90
CA LEU A 43 15.53 -2.70 -12.70
C LEU A 43 15.97 -3.87 -11.81
N GLN A 44 16.33 -5.01 -12.40
CA GLN A 44 16.86 -6.15 -11.64
C GLN A 44 18.19 -5.84 -10.99
N ARG A 45 19.04 -5.04 -11.64
CA ARG A 45 20.29 -4.54 -11.05
C ARG A 45 20.00 -3.60 -9.88
N GLU A 46 19.11 -2.62 -10.06
CA GLU A 46 18.69 -1.69 -9.02
C GLU A 46 18.07 -2.41 -7.81
N VAL A 47 17.24 -3.44 -8.04
CA VAL A 47 16.74 -4.33 -6.98
C VAL A 47 17.88 -4.95 -6.18
N LYS A 48 18.91 -5.42 -6.86
CA LYS A 48 20.06 -6.04 -6.21
C LYS A 48 20.89 -5.04 -5.41
N GLU A 49 21.14 -3.86 -5.97
CA GLU A 49 21.84 -2.76 -5.30
C GLU A 49 21.06 -2.27 -4.06
N THR A 50 19.75 -2.09 -4.19
CA THR A 50 18.89 -1.68 -3.06
C THR A 50 18.84 -2.75 -1.97
N ARG A 51 18.84 -4.05 -2.36
CA ARG A 51 18.75 -5.16 -1.42
C ARG A 51 20.04 -5.43 -0.66
N TYR A 52 21.16 -5.21 -1.33
CA TYR A 52 22.51 -5.45 -0.82
C TYR A 52 23.27 -4.11 -0.79
N SER A 53 22.84 -3.23 0.10
CA SER A 53 23.49 -1.93 0.28
C SER A 53 25.01 -2.10 0.44
N GLU A 54 25.78 -1.25 -0.20
CA GLU A 54 27.24 -1.27 -0.18
C GLU A 54 27.89 -2.55 -0.74
N GLY A 55 27.15 -3.31 -1.57
CA GLY A 55 27.68 -4.56 -2.16
C GLY A 55 27.79 -5.73 -1.20
N GLN A 56 27.35 -5.58 0.06
CA GLN A 56 27.43 -6.62 1.07
C GLN A 56 26.17 -7.49 1.07
N TYR A 57 26.34 -8.76 0.72
CA TYR A 57 25.26 -9.73 0.75
C TYR A 57 24.88 -10.10 2.18
N THR A 58 23.58 -10.08 2.47
CA THR A 58 23.02 -10.54 3.74
C THR A 58 22.14 -11.77 3.55
N CYS A 59 22.18 -12.67 4.52
CA CYS A 59 21.34 -13.86 4.50
C CYS A 59 19.87 -13.51 4.76
N PRO A 60 18.92 -13.92 3.89
CA PRO A 60 17.50 -13.64 4.10
C PRO A 60 16.87 -14.41 5.28
N PHE A 61 17.63 -15.31 5.93
CA PHE A 61 17.12 -16.15 7.01
C PHE A 61 17.67 -15.80 8.40
N CYS A 62 18.93 -15.39 8.49
CA CYS A 62 19.59 -15.06 9.76
C CYS A 62 20.30 -13.71 9.75
N HIS A 63 20.24 -12.98 8.64
CA HIS A 63 20.84 -11.65 8.43
C HIS A 63 22.37 -11.59 8.59
N ASP A 64 23.05 -12.75 8.61
CA ASP A 64 24.50 -12.82 8.64
C ASP A 64 25.11 -12.44 7.29
N THR A 65 26.34 -11.93 7.31
CA THR A 65 27.06 -11.44 6.12
C THR A 65 28.10 -12.43 5.58
N HIS A 66 28.35 -13.55 6.26
CA HIS A 66 29.27 -14.60 5.79
C HIS A 66 28.64 -15.43 4.66
N ILE A 67 28.59 -14.82 3.47
CA ILE A 67 27.95 -15.37 2.29
C ILE A 67 29.00 -15.77 1.26
N VAL A 68 28.86 -16.97 0.70
CA VAL A 68 29.70 -17.46 -0.41
C VAL A 68 28.85 -17.83 -1.61
N LYS A 69 29.40 -17.70 -2.81
CA LYS A 69 28.77 -18.19 -4.05
C LYS A 69 28.66 -19.71 -3.98
N ASN A 70 27.52 -20.26 -4.37
CA ASN A 70 27.21 -21.70 -4.33
C ASN A 70 26.68 -22.18 -5.68
N GLY A 71 27.46 -21.97 -6.74
CA GLY A 71 27.11 -22.36 -8.09
C GLY A 71 25.91 -21.62 -8.68
N THR A 72 25.45 -22.10 -9.82
CA THR A 72 24.28 -21.56 -10.53
C THR A 72 23.22 -22.64 -10.71
N GLN A 73 21.95 -22.26 -10.69
CA GLN A 73 20.84 -23.15 -11.00
C GLN A 73 19.92 -22.48 -12.01
N LYS A 74 19.74 -23.08 -13.17
CA LYS A 74 18.94 -22.50 -14.29
C LYS A 74 19.36 -21.07 -14.64
N GLY A 75 20.67 -20.80 -14.65
CA GLY A 75 21.23 -19.48 -14.96
C GLY A 75 21.16 -18.46 -13.81
N VAL A 76 20.57 -18.83 -12.66
CA VAL A 76 20.48 -17.93 -11.49
C VAL A 76 21.59 -18.25 -10.50
N GLN A 77 22.35 -17.22 -10.09
CA GLN A 77 23.40 -17.37 -9.07
C GLN A 77 22.78 -17.77 -7.73
N ARG A 78 23.35 -18.77 -7.09
CA ARG A 78 23.02 -19.18 -5.73
C ARG A 78 24.12 -18.78 -4.76
N TYR A 79 23.71 -18.58 -3.53
CA TYR A 79 24.55 -18.22 -2.39
C TYR A 79 24.31 -19.19 -1.25
N LEU A 80 25.32 -19.39 -0.41
CA LEU A 80 25.28 -20.19 0.81
C LEU A 80 25.68 -19.30 1.99
N CYS A 81 24.83 -19.22 3.00
CA CYS A 81 25.17 -18.62 4.26
C CYS A 81 26.03 -19.62 5.08
N ARG A 82 27.21 -19.20 5.51
CA ARG A 82 28.11 -20.05 6.32
C ARG A 82 27.57 -20.24 7.74
N GLN A 83 26.85 -19.24 8.28
CA GLN A 83 26.30 -19.27 9.63
C GLN A 83 25.11 -20.24 9.74
N CYS A 84 24.03 -20.04 8.98
CA CYS A 84 22.83 -20.88 9.08
C CYS A 84 22.79 -22.04 8.08
N ARG A 85 23.79 -22.16 7.21
CA ARG A 85 23.97 -23.19 6.17
C ARG A 85 22.81 -23.31 5.17
N LYS A 86 21.96 -22.27 5.06
CA LYS A 86 20.89 -22.22 4.09
C LYS A 86 21.38 -21.61 2.79
N SER A 87 20.94 -22.22 1.67
CA SER A 87 21.20 -21.70 0.33
C SER A 87 20.05 -20.80 -0.13
N PHE A 88 20.38 -19.71 -0.82
CA PHE A 88 19.42 -18.74 -1.34
C PHE A 88 19.87 -18.14 -2.67
N SER A 89 19.02 -17.36 -3.31
CA SER A 89 19.28 -16.57 -4.51
C SER A 89 18.75 -15.15 -4.35
N ASP A 90 19.02 -14.28 -5.30
CA ASP A 90 18.51 -12.89 -5.29
C ASP A 90 16.97 -12.82 -5.27
N GLN A 91 16.27 -13.88 -5.69
CA GLN A 91 14.82 -13.96 -5.64
C GLN A 91 14.26 -14.47 -4.30
N THR A 92 15.12 -15.06 -3.44
CA THR A 92 14.66 -15.66 -2.17
C THR A 92 14.03 -14.60 -1.27
N ALA A 93 12.88 -14.91 -0.69
CA ALA A 93 12.09 -14.02 0.16
C ALA A 93 11.56 -12.75 -0.52
N THR A 94 11.48 -12.71 -1.85
CA THR A 94 10.76 -11.67 -2.58
C THR A 94 9.32 -12.08 -2.85
N PRO A 95 8.41 -11.16 -3.20
CA PRO A 95 7.06 -11.49 -3.65
C PRO A 95 7.02 -12.50 -4.79
N SER A 96 7.99 -12.45 -5.71
CA SER A 96 8.11 -13.35 -6.86
C SER A 96 8.77 -14.69 -6.54
N TYR A 97 9.26 -14.90 -5.33
CA TYR A 97 9.88 -16.15 -4.91
C TYR A 97 8.95 -17.35 -5.10
N HIS A 98 9.48 -18.45 -5.64
CA HIS A 98 8.71 -19.62 -6.07
C HIS A 98 7.66 -19.37 -7.17
N SER A 99 7.63 -18.18 -7.78
CA SER A 99 6.78 -17.94 -8.94
C SER A 99 7.35 -18.60 -10.20
N LYS A 100 6.49 -19.27 -10.97
CA LYS A 100 6.82 -19.78 -12.30
C LYS A 100 6.58 -18.72 -13.40
N LYS A 101 6.09 -17.53 -13.03
CA LYS A 101 5.74 -16.46 -13.96
C LYS A 101 6.92 -15.51 -14.14
N SER A 102 7.05 -14.98 -15.36
CA SER A 102 8.16 -14.09 -15.73
C SER A 102 8.15 -12.78 -14.96
N PRO A 103 9.32 -12.12 -14.75
CA PRO A 103 9.39 -10.78 -14.18
C PRO A 103 8.59 -9.73 -14.96
N LYS A 104 8.50 -9.88 -16.30
CA LYS A 104 7.67 -9.02 -17.16
C LYS A 104 6.21 -9.05 -16.75
N LEU A 105 5.67 -10.22 -16.41
CA LEU A 105 4.28 -10.35 -15.96
C LEU A 105 4.07 -9.73 -14.58
N TRP A 106 5.08 -9.73 -13.70
CA TRP A 106 5.02 -9.02 -12.41
C TRP A 106 4.97 -7.51 -12.60
N LEU A 107 5.75 -6.94 -13.54
CA LEU A 107 5.68 -5.53 -13.90
C LEU A 107 4.31 -5.16 -14.47
N HIS A 108 3.77 -5.99 -15.37
CA HIS A 108 2.43 -5.78 -15.92
C HIS A 108 1.35 -5.83 -14.83
N TYR A 109 1.46 -6.77 -13.88
CA TYR A 109 0.56 -6.85 -12.74
C TYR A 109 0.65 -5.60 -11.85
N LEU A 110 1.86 -5.08 -11.58
CA LEU A 110 2.06 -3.84 -10.84
C LEU A 110 1.40 -2.64 -11.54
N ARG A 111 1.54 -2.55 -12.87
CA ARG A 111 0.84 -1.54 -13.65
C ARG A 111 -0.67 -1.62 -13.44
N CYS A 112 -1.27 -2.79 -13.63
CA CYS A 112 -2.70 -3.00 -13.40
C CYS A 112 -3.12 -2.58 -11.98
N MET A 113 -2.28 -2.85 -10.97
CA MET A 113 -2.52 -2.38 -9.60
C MET A 113 -2.52 -0.86 -9.51
N LEU A 114 -1.48 -0.20 -10.03
CA LEU A 114 -1.34 1.26 -9.94
C LEU A 114 -2.42 2.00 -10.72
N SER A 115 -2.93 1.40 -11.81
CA SER A 115 -4.13 1.88 -12.51
C SER A 115 -5.45 1.65 -11.76
N GLY A 116 -5.42 1.23 -10.48
CA GLY A 116 -6.60 1.04 -9.63
C GLY A 116 -7.42 -0.23 -9.92
N TYR A 117 -6.91 -1.16 -10.72
CA TYR A 117 -7.68 -2.36 -11.10
C TYR A 117 -7.99 -3.26 -9.90
N THR A 118 -9.21 -3.81 -9.89
CA THR A 118 -9.62 -4.82 -8.91
C THR A 118 -8.82 -6.12 -9.08
N ILE A 119 -8.82 -6.99 -8.05
CA ILE A 119 -8.16 -8.30 -8.12
C ILE A 119 -8.65 -9.12 -9.32
N ARG A 120 -9.96 -9.06 -9.63
CA ARG A 120 -10.54 -9.79 -10.77
C ARG A 120 -10.05 -9.24 -12.09
N LYS A 121 -10.05 -7.92 -12.26
CA LYS A 121 -9.56 -7.29 -13.48
C LYS A 121 -8.06 -7.50 -13.68
N CYS A 122 -7.24 -7.42 -12.62
CA CYS A 122 -5.82 -7.78 -12.71
C CYS A 122 -5.60 -9.26 -13.10
N ALA A 123 -6.46 -10.17 -12.62
CA ALA A 123 -6.36 -11.58 -12.98
C ALA A 123 -6.65 -11.82 -14.47
N GLU A 124 -7.67 -11.14 -14.99
CA GLU A 124 -8.06 -11.16 -16.40
C GLU A 124 -6.95 -10.60 -17.30
N GLU A 125 -6.50 -9.38 -17.06
CA GLU A 125 -5.44 -8.71 -17.83
C GLU A 125 -4.11 -9.49 -17.85
N CYS A 126 -3.74 -10.07 -16.71
CA CYS A 126 -2.51 -10.86 -16.60
C CYS A 126 -2.68 -12.34 -16.95
N GLN A 127 -3.87 -12.78 -17.33
CA GLN A 127 -4.20 -14.18 -17.62
C GLN A 127 -3.73 -15.14 -16.51
N ILE A 128 -4.06 -14.80 -15.27
CA ILE A 128 -3.76 -15.58 -14.07
C ILE A 128 -5.03 -15.91 -13.29
N ASN A 129 -4.96 -16.93 -12.43
CA ASN A 129 -6.08 -17.27 -11.56
C ASN A 129 -6.35 -16.14 -10.54
N ILE A 130 -7.62 -15.90 -10.21
CA ILE A 130 -8.05 -14.89 -9.23
C ILE A 130 -7.36 -15.09 -7.87
N ALA A 131 -7.17 -16.33 -7.41
CA ALA A 131 -6.44 -16.61 -6.18
C ALA A 131 -4.97 -16.21 -6.29
N THR A 132 -4.33 -16.43 -7.44
CA THR A 132 -2.96 -15.96 -7.70
C THR A 132 -2.89 -14.43 -7.65
N SER A 133 -3.81 -13.75 -8.32
CA SER A 133 -3.91 -12.29 -8.28
C SER A 133 -4.09 -11.76 -6.85
N PHE A 134 -4.94 -12.42 -6.04
CA PHE A 134 -5.13 -12.06 -4.62
C PHE A 134 -3.80 -12.17 -3.84
N PHE A 135 -3.09 -13.29 -3.94
CA PHE A 135 -1.83 -13.47 -3.22
C PHE A 135 -0.72 -12.55 -3.75
N TRP A 136 -0.63 -12.33 -5.05
CA TRP A 136 0.33 -11.41 -5.63
C TRP A 136 0.15 -9.99 -5.10
N ARG A 137 -1.10 -9.50 -5.08
CA ARG A 137 -1.41 -8.19 -4.52
C ARG A 137 -0.92 -8.06 -3.09
N HIS A 138 -1.27 -9.02 -2.24
CA HIS A 138 -0.87 -8.95 -0.83
C HIS A 138 0.63 -9.11 -0.61
N LYS A 139 1.31 -9.96 -1.36
CA LYS A 139 2.77 -10.07 -1.32
C LYS A 139 3.47 -8.77 -1.69
N ILE A 140 3.02 -8.13 -2.76
CA ILE A 140 3.56 -6.83 -3.20
C ILE A 140 3.29 -5.77 -2.12
N LEU A 141 2.08 -5.70 -1.60
CA LEU A 141 1.71 -4.71 -0.59
C LEU A 141 2.46 -4.91 0.74
N ASP A 142 2.71 -6.15 1.15
CA ASP A 142 3.55 -6.47 2.32
C ASP A 142 4.99 -5.97 2.12
N ALA A 143 5.55 -6.20 0.94
CA ALA A 143 6.90 -5.73 0.61
C ALA A 143 6.98 -4.20 0.53
N LEU A 144 6.00 -3.56 -0.07
CA LEU A 144 5.91 -2.09 -0.10
C LEU A 144 5.76 -1.51 1.31
N ALA A 145 4.97 -2.13 2.17
CA ALA A 145 4.81 -1.70 3.56
C ALA A 145 6.14 -1.69 4.31
N THR A 146 6.96 -2.73 4.12
CA THR A 146 8.29 -2.83 4.72
C THR A 146 9.24 -1.75 4.16
N ALA A 147 9.16 -1.46 2.85
CA ALA A 147 10.03 -0.51 2.18
C ALA A 147 9.73 0.96 2.51
N ILE A 148 8.43 1.32 2.57
CA ILE A 148 8.02 2.72 2.75
C ILE A 148 8.20 3.17 4.21
N GLY A 149 8.22 2.22 5.15
CA GLY A 149 8.35 2.51 6.56
C GLY A 149 7.18 3.34 7.12
N ILE A 150 7.32 3.75 8.36
CA ILE A 150 6.29 4.54 9.04
C ILE A 150 6.46 6.03 8.75
N GLY A 151 7.71 6.48 8.56
CA GLY A 151 8.10 7.88 8.35
C GLY A 151 8.03 8.69 9.65
N ASP A 152 8.99 9.56 9.84
CA ASP A 152 9.01 10.52 10.94
C ASP A 152 8.42 11.82 10.44
N LEU A 153 7.68 12.50 11.30
CA LEU A 153 6.98 13.75 11.02
C LEU A 153 7.68 14.87 11.78
N GLU A 154 7.87 16.00 11.12
CA GLU A 154 8.54 17.14 11.73
C GLU A 154 7.91 18.49 11.35
N GLY A 155 8.20 19.52 12.13
CA GLY A 155 7.75 20.88 11.86
C GLY A 155 6.24 21.05 12.08
N LEU A 156 5.51 21.43 11.04
CA LEU A 156 4.06 21.61 11.11
C LEU A 156 3.35 20.33 10.67
N VAL A 157 2.72 19.66 11.61
CA VAL A 157 2.03 18.38 11.43
C VAL A 157 0.52 18.57 11.58
N GLU A 158 -0.24 18.13 10.58
CA GLU A 158 -1.71 18.02 10.67
C GLU A 158 -2.07 16.57 11.01
N ALA A 159 -2.89 16.33 12.02
CA ALA A 159 -3.35 14.99 12.40
C ALA A 159 -4.86 14.94 12.61
N ASP A 160 -5.45 13.84 12.16
CA ASP A 160 -6.88 13.57 12.28
C ASP A 160 -7.17 12.07 12.04
N GLU A 161 -8.37 11.61 12.36
CA GLU A 161 -8.82 10.25 12.11
C GLU A 161 -9.94 10.19 11.08
N THR A 162 -9.90 9.14 10.30
CA THR A 162 -11.02 8.77 9.43
C THR A 162 -11.51 7.37 9.76
N PHE A 163 -12.79 7.09 9.46
CA PHE A 163 -13.44 5.86 9.88
C PHE A 163 -13.88 5.05 8.67
N PHE A 164 -13.56 3.74 8.73
CA PHE A 164 -14.01 2.74 7.75
C PHE A 164 -14.90 1.71 8.44
N ARG A 165 -15.85 1.16 7.69
CA ARG A 165 -16.69 0.09 8.21
C ARG A 165 -15.88 -1.19 8.42
N TYR A 166 -16.00 -1.84 9.59
CA TYR A 166 -15.39 -3.13 9.84
C TYR A 166 -15.93 -4.19 8.89
N ASN A 167 -15.04 -4.84 8.14
CA ASN A 167 -15.40 -5.85 7.14
C ASN A 167 -14.78 -7.21 7.49
N ARG A 168 -15.63 -8.20 7.69
CA ARG A 168 -15.27 -9.59 8.07
C ARG A 168 -15.11 -10.53 6.87
N LYS A 169 -15.02 -10.02 5.65
CA LYS A 169 -14.93 -10.83 4.44
C LYS A 169 -13.81 -11.88 4.54
N GLY A 170 -14.10 -13.12 4.15
CA GLY A 170 -13.15 -14.23 4.25
C GLY A 170 -13.01 -14.87 5.64
N ASN A 171 -13.73 -14.40 6.66
CA ASN A 171 -13.79 -15.02 7.99
C ASN A 171 -15.14 -15.67 8.22
N PHE A 172 -15.34 -16.85 7.67
CA PHE A 172 -16.63 -17.55 7.67
C PHE A 172 -17.02 -18.14 9.04
N THR A 173 -16.07 -18.37 9.94
CA THR A 173 -16.33 -18.98 11.24
C THR A 173 -17.10 -18.09 12.20
N LYS A 174 -17.01 -16.76 12.04
CA LYS A 174 -17.72 -15.78 12.90
C LYS A 174 -19.02 -15.23 12.30
N VAL A 175 -19.38 -15.59 11.08
CA VAL A 175 -20.61 -15.10 10.42
C VAL A 175 -21.87 -15.79 10.95
N ARG A 176 -21.75 -16.98 11.56
CA ARG A 176 -22.91 -17.70 12.15
C ARG A 176 -23.55 -17.00 13.35
N SER A 177 -22.90 -16.02 13.97
CA SER A 177 -23.48 -15.27 15.10
C SER A 177 -24.31 -14.04 14.70
N TYR A 178 -24.26 -13.62 13.44
CA TYR A 178 -25.21 -12.65 12.90
C TYR A 178 -26.44 -13.44 12.42
N LYS A 179 -27.31 -13.81 13.35
CA LYS A 179 -28.65 -14.27 13.00
C LYS A 179 -29.31 -13.18 12.16
N LYS A 180 -29.30 -13.31 10.83
CA LYS A 180 -30.34 -12.70 9.99
C LYS A 180 -31.64 -13.08 10.68
N GLY A 181 -32.46 -12.09 11.05
CA GLY A 181 -33.74 -12.36 11.66
C GLY A 181 -34.45 -13.45 10.89
N VAL A 182 -34.72 -14.59 11.56
CA VAL A 182 -35.45 -15.68 10.98
C VAL A 182 -36.80 -15.10 10.60
N ARG A 183 -37.13 -15.08 9.31
CA ARG A 183 -38.46 -14.80 8.82
C ARG A 183 -39.34 -15.91 9.40
N THR A 184 -40.12 -15.58 10.40
CA THR A 184 -41.19 -16.49 10.85
C THR A 184 -42.22 -16.58 9.73
N SER A 185 -42.82 -17.72 9.57
CA SER A 185 -43.85 -18.02 8.55
C SER A 185 -45.07 -17.06 8.57
N THR A 186 -45.18 -16.19 9.54
CA THR A 186 -46.21 -15.17 9.73
C THR A 186 -45.83 -13.78 9.31
N GLY A 187 -44.70 -13.56 8.63
CA GLY A 187 -44.28 -12.25 8.10
C GLY A 187 -44.03 -11.13 9.13
N ARG A 188 -44.16 -11.41 10.43
CA ARG A 188 -43.85 -10.45 11.49
C ARG A 188 -42.36 -10.44 11.80
N THR A 189 -41.65 -9.41 11.39
CA THR A 189 -40.27 -9.15 11.81
C THR A 189 -40.26 -8.87 13.32
N ASN A 190 -39.55 -9.71 14.07
CA ASN A 190 -39.34 -9.49 15.49
C ASN A 190 -38.62 -8.16 15.70
N LYS A 191 -39.31 -7.12 16.19
CA LYS A 191 -38.85 -5.73 16.37
C LYS A 191 -37.79 -5.57 17.48
N GLN A 192 -37.15 -6.64 17.93
CA GLN A 192 -35.97 -6.55 18.81
C GLN A 192 -34.64 -6.46 18.08
N ALA A 193 -34.63 -5.83 16.91
CA ALA A 193 -33.36 -5.31 16.37
C ALA A 193 -32.85 -4.24 17.38
N LYS A 194 -31.79 -4.56 18.12
CA LYS A 194 -31.13 -3.60 19.04
C LYS A 194 -30.99 -2.28 18.30
N LYS A 195 -31.64 -1.22 18.80
CA LYS A 195 -31.55 0.13 18.23
C LYS A 195 -30.07 0.44 18.01
N LYS A 196 -29.70 0.76 16.77
CA LYS A 196 -28.34 1.21 16.44
C LYS A 196 -28.03 2.40 17.35
N LYS A 197 -27.01 2.27 18.19
CA LYS A 197 -26.55 3.39 19.01
C LYS A 197 -26.14 4.53 18.10
N ARG A 198 -26.57 5.75 18.38
CA ARG A 198 -26.08 6.95 17.71
C ARG A 198 -24.60 7.13 18.06
N GLY A 199 -23.77 7.58 17.10
CA GLY A 199 -22.34 7.78 17.24
C GLY A 199 -21.48 6.65 16.70
N LEU A 200 -20.18 6.67 17.03
CA LEU A 200 -19.19 5.70 16.58
C LEU A 200 -19.49 4.31 17.14
N SER A 201 -19.82 3.38 16.26
CA SER A 201 -20.11 1.99 16.65
C SER A 201 -18.83 1.16 16.66
N ARG A 202 -18.84 0.03 17.40
CA ARG A 202 -17.74 -0.96 17.36
C ARG A 202 -17.52 -1.59 15.98
N ASP A 203 -18.44 -1.37 15.04
CA ASP A 203 -18.34 -1.82 13.67
C ASP A 203 -17.58 -0.83 12.76
N GLN A 204 -16.98 0.20 13.34
CA GLN A 204 -16.10 1.13 12.65
C GLN A 204 -14.65 0.91 13.06
N VAL A 205 -13.75 1.10 12.10
CA VAL A 205 -12.30 1.03 12.26
C VAL A 205 -11.78 2.45 12.19
N ALA A 206 -11.10 2.90 13.23
CA ALA A 206 -10.41 4.17 13.25
C ALA A 206 -9.06 4.02 12.53
N VAL A 207 -8.86 4.85 11.52
CA VAL A 207 -7.60 5.00 10.78
C VAL A 207 -7.01 6.34 11.15
N GLY A 208 -5.87 6.31 11.82
CA GLY A 208 -5.11 7.52 12.14
C GLY A 208 -4.29 7.96 10.94
N THR A 209 -4.20 9.26 10.78
CA THR A 209 -3.39 9.89 9.74
C THR A 209 -2.69 11.12 10.31
N ALA A 210 -1.44 11.32 9.92
CA ALA A 210 -0.74 12.58 10.15
C ALA A 210 0.13 12.92 8.95
N LEU A 211 0.17 14.18 8.60
CA LEU A 211 0.87 14.71 7.44
C LEU A 211 1.63 15.97 7.83
N ASP A 212 2.92 16.02 7.51
CA ASP A 212 3.72 17.24 7.66
C ASP A 212 3.76 18.08 6.38
N ARG A 213 4.40 19.24 6.44
CA ARG A 213 4.54 20.14 5.29
C ARG A 213 5.57 19.67 4.26
N LEU A 214 6.44 18.72 4.62
CA LEU A 214 7.40 18.11 3.71
C LEU A 214 6.74 16.99 2.88
N GLY A 215 5.52 16.56 3.25
CA GLY A 215 4.78 15.49 2.59
C GLY A 215 5.00 14.11 3.21
N ASN A 216 5.68 14.04 4.37
CA ASN A 216 5.78 12.79 5.12
C ASN A 216 4.41 12.43 5.67
N LEU A 217 4.00 11.20 5.44
CA LEU A 217 2.68 10.69 5.80
C LEU A 217 2.80 9.48 6.74
N LYS A 218 2.17 9.59 7.92
CA LYS A 218 1.88 8.43 8.78
C LYS A 218 0.42 8.05 8.62
N ILE A 219 0.16 6.76 8.38
CA ILE A 219 -1.19 6.23 8.19
C ILE A 219 -1.27 4.79 8.72
N GLY A 220 -2.33 4.47 9.46
CA GLY A 220 -2.50 3.11 9.99
C GLY A 220 -3.77 2.90 10.78
N LEU A 221 -4.02 1.62 11.13
CA LEU A 221 -5.16 1.20 11.94
C LEU A 221 -4.87 1.49 13.41
N ILE A 222 -5.76 2.23 14.09
CA ILE A 222 -5.62 2.49 15.52
C ILE A 222 -6.45 1.49 16.34
N CYS A 223 -7.77 1.49 16.17
CA CYS A 223 -8.67 0.66 16.98
C CYS A 223 -10.01 0.42 16.26
N THR A 224 -10.90 -0.31 16.93
CA THR A 224 -12.31 -0.42 16.52
C THR A 224 -13.20 0.38 17.47
N GLY A 225 -14.16 1.10 16.90
CA GLY A 225 -15.12 1.91 17.66
C GLY A 225 -14.54 3.27 18.06
N ARG A 226 -14.86 3.73 19.28
CA ARG A 226 -14.41 5.03 19.78
C ARG A 226 -12.92 5.00 20.07
N LEU A 227 -12.21 5.99 19.56
CA LEU A 227 -10.80 6.18 19.85
C LEU A 227 -10.59 6.48 21.34
N GLN A 228 -9.61 5.81 21.93
CA GLN A 228 -9.18 6.00 23.31
C GLN A 228 -7.74 6.51 23.33
N TYR A 229 -7.42 7.35 24.31
CA TYR A 229 -6.11 7.99 24.43
C TYR A 229 -4.92 7.00 24.37
N PRO A 230 -4.90 5.86 25.09
CA PRO A 230 -3.75 4.93 25.01
C PRO A 230 -3.47 4.39 23.61
N ALA A 231 -4.50 4.22 22.78
CA ALA A 231 -4.33 3.78 21.40
C ALA A 231 -3.81 4.92 20.51
N LEU A 232 -4.29 6.15 20.76
CA LEU A 232 -3.79 7.35 20.09
C LEU A 232 -2.31 7.56 20.40
N LYS A 233 -1.92 7.48 21.67
CA LYS A 233 -0.53 7.62 22.10
C LYS A 233 0.36 6.60 21.40
N ARG A 234 0.06 5.30 21.49
CA ARG A 234 0.85 4.25 20.81
C ARG A 234 0.99 4.48 19.31
N PHE A 235 -0.02 5.09 18.69
CA PHE A 235 0.03 5.37 17.25
C PHE A 235 1.02 6.48 16.91
N TYR A 236 1.13 7.55 17.70
CA TYR A 236 1.96 8.71 17.39
C TYR A 236 3.32 8.73 18.10
N GLU A 237 3.45 8.05 19.23
CA GLU A 237 4.68 8.02 20.02
C GLU A 237 5.88 7.55 19.20
N GLY A 238 6.99 8.31 19.27
CA GLY A 238 8.20 8.04 18.49
C GLY A 238 8.14 8.38 17.00
N HIS A 239 7.05 9.02 16.53
CA HIS A 239 6.86 9.33 15.11
C HIS A 239 6.66 10.81 14.80
N ILE A 240 6.60 11.65 15.81
CA ILE A 240 6.55 13.09 15.67
C ILE A 240 7.74 13.67 16.41
N SER A 241 8.53 14.45 15.73
CA SER A 241 9.73 15.08 16.32
C SER A 241 9.33 16.05 17.45
N VAL A 242 10.10 16.06 18.53
CA VAL A 242 9.92 16.97 19.64
C VAL A 242 9.93 18.42 19.16
N ASN A 243 9.16 19.30 19.81
CA ASN A 243 8.96 20.71 19.43
C ASN A 243 8.24 20.95 18.10
N SER A 244 7.73 19.91 17.44
CA SER A 244 6.85 20.08 16.27
C SER A 244 5.53 20.74 16.68
N THR A 245 4.91 21.44 15.73
CA THR A 245 3.59 22.04 15.91
C THR A 245 2.52 21.07 15.40
N LEU A 246 1.68 20.57 16.29
CA LEU A 246 0.59 19.64 15.98
C LEU A 246 -0.74 20.38 15.81
N CYS A 247 -1.27 20.40 14.60
CA CYS A 247 -2.59 20.95 14.28
C CYS A 247 -3.63 19.85 14.24
N THR A 248 -4.68 19.96 15.05
CA THR A 248 -5.76 18.95 15.11
C THR A 248 -7.12 19.63 15.24
N ASP A 249 -8.17 18.84 15.14
CA ASP A 249 -9.49 19.26 15.59
C ASP A 249 -9.55 19.40 17.13
N SER A 250 -10.73 19.70 17.65
CA SER A 250 -10.92 19.95 19.10
C SER A 250 -11.02 18.67 19.95
N ALA A 251 -10.61 17.49 19.46
CA ALA A 251 -10.70 16.26 20.23
C ALA A 251 -9.74 16.25 21.43
N HIS A 252 -10.28 15.91 22.61
CA HIS A 252 -9.55 15.99 23.90
C HIS A 252 -8.26 15.15 23.94
N GLY A 253 -8.22 13.99 23.26
CA GLY A 253 -7.06 13.11 23.29
C GLY A 253 -5.78 13.74 22.77
N TYR A 254 -5.87 14.69 21.85
CA TYR A 254 -4.71 15.35 21.27
C TYR A 254 -4.03 16.36 22.19
N ALA A 255 -4.78 17.00 23.11
CA ALA A 255 -4.19 17.91 24.09
C ALA A 255 -3.21 17.13 24.99
N THR A 256 -3.69 16.06 25.61
CA THR A 256 -2.86 15.20 26.47
C THR A 256 -1.67 14.59 25.68
N LEU A 257 -1.89 14.20 24.42
CA LEU A 257 -0.82 13.69 23.56
C LEU A 257 0.28 14.73 23.34
N SER A 258 -0.11 15.96 23.05
CA SER A 258 0.84 17.06 22.78
C SER A 258 1.67 17.40 24.01
N ASP A 259 1.03 17.42 25.19
CA ASP A 259 1.73 17.68 26.46
C ASP A 259 2.76 16.57 26.74
N GLU A 260 2.39 15.29 26.58
CA GLU A 260 3.28 14.16 26.85
C GLU A 260 4.43 14.02 25.82
N LEU A 261 4.19 14.40 24.56
CA LEU A 261 5.19 14.32 23.51
C LEU A 261 5.97 15.64 23.32
N HIS A 262 5.76 16.63 24.17
CA HIS A 262 6.37 17.96 24.12
C HIS A 262 6.17 18.66 22.77
N LEU A 263 4.93 18.67 22.27
CA LEU A 263 4.53 19.29 21.02
C LEU A 263 3.78 20.62 21.27
N ASN A 264 3.92 21.56 20.33
CA ASN A 264 3.14 22.78 20.31
C ASN A 264 1.74 22.48 19.74
N HIS A 265 0.70 22.47 20.57
CA HIS A 265 -0.63 22.08 20.12
C HIS A 265 -1.46 23.27 19.63
N ILE A 266 -1.91 23.25 18.40
CA ILE A 266 -2.83 24.21 17.80
C ILE A 266 -4.17 23.53 17.54
N LYS A 267 -5.18 23.88 18.33
CA LYS A 267 -6.55 23.41 18.13
C LYS A 267 -7.27 24.26 17.10
N ILE A 268 -7.85 23.62 16.11
CA ILE A 268 -8.75 24.24 15.15
C ILE A 268 -10.18 23.96 15.60
N GLU A 269 -10.90 25.00 16.03
CA GLU A 269 -12.26 24.87 16.52
C GLU A 269 -13.22 24.37 15.46
N SER A 270 -14.17 23.55 15.86
CA SER A 270 -15.22 23.04 14.96
C SER A 270 -15.98 24.19 14.29
N GLY A 271 -16.12 24.12 12.98
CA GLY A 271 -16.72 25.17 12.16
C GLY A 271 -15.74 26.25 11.68
N LYS A 272 -14.55 26.34 12.23
CA LYS A 272 -13.48 27.22 11.71
C LYS A 272 -12.60 26.46 10.73
N ARG A 273 -12.23 27.10 9.63
CA ARG A 273 -11.35 26.49 8.62
C ARG A 273 -9.86 26.59 8.95
N LYS A 274 -9.48 27.62 9.70
CA LYS A 274 -8.10 27.93 10.06
C LYS A 274 -8.02 28.76 11.34
N LYS A 275 -6.85 28.77 11.96
CA LYS A 275 -6.44 29.68 13.03
C LYS A 275 -5.09 30.28 12.59
N ASP A 276 -5.09 31.54 12.19
CA ASP A 276 -3.96 32.23 11.55
C ASP A 276 -3.48 31.48 10.30
N ILE A 277 -2.23 31.01 10.29
CA ILE A 277 -1.64 30.19 9.24
C ILE A 277 -1.91 28.69 9.39
N TYR A 278 -2.46 28.28 10.54
CA TYR A 278 -2.67 26.88 10.90
C TYR A 278 -4.04 26.40 10.44
N HIS A 279 -4.08 25.21 9.87
CA HIS A 279 -5.30 24.56 9.41
C HIS A 279 -5.11 23.04 9.33
N ILE A 280 -6.20 22.32 9.11
CA ILE A 280 -6.24 20.85 8.89
C ILE A 280 -6.78 20.50 7.50
N GLN A 281 -6.63 21.42 6.53
CA GLN A 281 -7.21 21.23 5.19
C GLN A 281 -6.47 20.17 4.38
N HIS A 282 -5.15 20.02 4.55
CA HIS A 282 -4.38 19.02 3.82
C HIS A 282 -4.77 17.61 4.29
N ILE A 283 -4.94 17.41 5.59
CA ILE A 283 -5.35 16.10 6.11
C ILE A 283 -6.81 15.79 5.71
N ASN A 284 -7.71 16.76 5.70
CA ASN A 284 -9.07 16.58 5.21
C ASN A 284 -9.12 16.22 3.73
N SER A 285 -8.29 16.87 2.91
CA SER A 285 -8.12 16.53 1.49
C SER A 285 -7.54 15.13 1.32
N LEU A 286 -6.57 14.74 2.15
CA LEU A 286 -6.02 13.38 2.17
C LEU A 286 -7.12 12.35 2.48
N HIS A 287 -7.99 12.63 3.47
CA HIS A 287 -9.12 11.76 3.81
C HIS A 287 -10.11 11.58 2.66
N SER A 288 -10.39 12.64 1.91
CA SER A 288 -11.26 12.55 0.72
C SER A 288 -10.63 11.63 -0.32
N ARG A 289 -9.36 11.86 -0.68
CA ARG A 289 -8.63 11.01 -1.63
C ARG A 289 -8.51 9.56 -1.16
N LEU A 290 -8.28 9.34 0.14
CA LEU A 290 -8.24 7.98 0.70
C LEU A 290 -9.59 7.26 0.58
N LYS A 291 -10.70 7.97 0.83
CA LYS A 291 -12.05 7.40 0.69
C LYS A 291 -12.36 7.10 -0.77
N ASP A 292 -11.99 7.98 -1.70
CA ASP A 292 -12.15 7.77 -3.14
C ASP A 292 -11.34 6.55 -3.59
N PHE A 293 -10.06 6.48 -3.25
CA PHE A 293 -9.20 5.32 -3.52
C PHE A 293 -9.80 4.02 -2.99
N MET A 294 -10.32 4.02 -1.76
CA MET A 294 -10.91 2.83 -1.15
C MET A 294 -12.25 2.44 -1.77
N SER A 295 -12.96 3.38 -2.41
CA SER A 295 -14.25 3.11 -3.06
C SER A 295 -14.13 2.16 -4.25
N ASP A 296 -12.99 2.14 -4.93
CA ASP A 296 -12.70 1.26 -6.06
C ASP A 296 -12.59 -0.21 -5.63
N PHE A 297 -12.19 -0.45 -4.38
CA PHE A 297 -11.99 -1.79 -3.83
C PHE A 297 -13.17 -2.24 -2.96
N LYS A 298 -14.31 -2.49 -3.57
CA LYS A 298 -15.58 -2.85 -2.87
C LYS A 298 -15.39 -4.05 -1.94
N GLY A 299 -15.25 -3.78 -0.64
CA GLY A 299 -15.24 -4.78 0.41
C GLY A 299 -13.87 -5.38 0.74
N VAL A 300 -12.85 -4.55 0.92
CA VAL A 300 -11.58 -4.96 1.53
C VAL A 300 -11.84 -5.46 2.95
N ALA A 301 -11.38 -6.67 3.28
CA ALA A 301 -11.48 -7.19 4.64
C ALA A 301 -10.59 -6.37 5.58
N THR A 302 -11.05 -6.08 6.79
CA THR A 302 -10.32 -5.27 7.76
C THR A 302 -8.91 -5.82 8.05
N LYS A 303 -8.75 -7.14 8.06
CA LYS A 303 -7.43 -7.79 8.22
C LYS A 303 -6.40 -7.44 7.12
N HIS A 304 -6.86 -6.94 5.99
CA HIS A 304 -6.02 -6.52 4.88
C HIS A 304 -6.03 -4.99 4.67
N LEU A 305 -6.80 -4.24 5.46
CA LEU A 305 -6.97 -2.80 5.27
C LEU A 305 -5.63 -2.06 5.40
N GLN A 306 -4.78 -2.46 6.35
CA GLN A 306 -3.45 -1.85 6.52
C GLN A 306 -2.61 -1.89 5.24
N ASN A 307 -2.67 -2.98 4.47
CA ASN A 307 -1.96 -3.08 3.20
C ASN A 307 -2.45 -2.06 2.17
N TYR A 308 -3.76 -1.81 2.11
CA TYR A 308 -4.31 -0.79 1.22
C TYR A 308 -3.98 0.62 1.68
N LEU A 309 -3.86 0.86 2.98
CA LEU A 309 -3.37 2.14 3.52
C LEU A 309 -1.92 2.39 3.10
N TYR A 310 -1.05 1.38 3.15
CA TYR A 310 0.33 1.51 2.65
C TYR A 310 0.38 1.68 1.12
N TRP A 311 -0.52 1.03 0.39
CA TRP A 311 -0.63 1.28 -1.04
C TRP A 311 -1.03 2.74 -1.33
N PHE A 312 -2.02 3.25 -0.62
CA PHE A 312 -2.40 4.66 -0.73
C PHE A 312 -1.23 5.59 -0.35
N LYS A 313 -0.52 5.28 0.74
CA LYS A 313 0.70 6.03 1.13
C LYS A 313 1.74 6.04 0.01
N PHE A 314 1.99 4.90 -0.63
CA PHE A 314 2.89 4.83 -1.79
C PHE A 314 2.44 5.78 -2.91
N ILE A 315 1.15 5.77 -3.25
CA ILE A 315 0.60 6.66 -4.29
C ILE A 315 0.77 8.14 -3.92
N GLU A 316 0.55 8.51 -2.66
CA GLU A 316 0.70 9.90 -2.18
C GLU A 316 2.17 10.36 -2.19
N ILE A 317 3.12 9.51 -1.77
CA ILE A 317 4.56 9.84 -1.79
C ILE A 317 5.03 10.12 -3.22
N PHE A 318 4.62 9.29 -4.17
CA PHE A 318 5.07 9.39 -5.57
C PHE A 318 4.06 10.08 -6.48
N LYS A 319 3.10 10.85 -5.94
CA LYS A 319 1.99 11.43 -6.73
C LYS A 319 2.43 12.35 -7.88
N SER A 320 3.57 13.04 -7.73
CA SER A 320 4.14 13.94 -8.74
C SER A 320 4.92 13.23 -9.84
N GLU A 321 5.24 11.95 -9.66
CA GLU A 321 6.02 11.19 -10.63
C GLU A 321 5.16 10.64 -11.77
N ARG A 322 5.79 10.35 -12.91
CA ARG A 322 5.14 9.69 -14.05
C ARG A 322 4.76 8.25 -13.69
N GLU A 323 3.73 7.72 -14.34
CA GLU A 323 3.24 6.36 -14.08
C GLU A 323 4.32 5.29 -14.29
N SER A 324 5.15 5.42 -15.33
CA SER A 324 6.29 4.51 -15.57
C SER A 324 7.24 4.47 -14.39
N ILE A 325 7.61 5.64 -13.85
CA ILE A 325 8.52 5.74 -12.69
C ILE A 325 7.88 5.13 -11.45
N LYS A 326 6.58 5.36 -11.22
CA LYS A 326 5.85 4.72 -10.10
C LYS A 326 5.90 3.20 -10.19
N ILE A 327 5.75 2.64 -11.39
CA ILE A 327 5.80 1.18 -11.62
C ILE A 327 7.21 0.65 -11.34
N GLU A 328 8.25 1.33 -11.85
CA GLU A 328 9.65 0.98 -11.60
C GLU A 328 9.98 1.03 -10.10
N ARG A 329 9.62 2.12 -9.40
CA ARG A 329 9.78 2.26 -7.95
C ARG A 329 9.04 1.16 -7.19
N ALA A 330 7.78 0.89 -7.53
CA ALA A 330 7.00 -0.18 -6.90
C ALA A 330 7.65 -1.56 -7.11
N TYR A 331 8.20 -1.80 -8.30
CA TYR A 331 8.92 -3.03 -8.60
C TYR A 331 10.18 -3.15 -7.74
N VAL A 332 11.06 -2.17 -7.78
CA VAL A 332 12.32 -2.16 -7.02
C VAL A 332 12.04 -2.32 -5.52
N LEU A 333 11.21 -1.47 -4.95
CA LEU A 333 10.88 -1.50 -3.52
C LEU A 333 10.24 -2.83 -3.10
N SER A 334 9.36 -3.41 -3.93
CA SER A 334 8.71 -4.68 -3.60
C SER A 334 9.65 -5.88 -3.71
N GLN A 335 10.61 -5.87 -4.65
CA GLN A 335 11.53 -6.99 -4.85
C GLN A 335 12.80 -6.89 -3.99
N ALA A 336 13.15 -5.70 -3.50
CA ALA A 336 14.35 -5.51 -2.67
C ALA A 336 14.15 -5.90 -1.21
N ASN A 337 12.92 -5.88 -0.70
CA ASN A 337 12.62 -6.11 0.71
C ASN A 337 12.23 -7.57 1.02
N TYR A 338 12.42 -7.98 2.28
CA TYR A 338 12.14 -9.33 2.80
C TYR A 338 10.86 -9.36 3.65
N PRO A 339 9.66 -9.30 3.06
CA PRO A 339 8.44 -9.37 3.83
C PRO A 339 8.12 -10.83 4.19
N ASP A 340 7.50 -11.04 5.34
CA ASP A 340 6.79 -12.29 5.60
C ASP A 340 5.48 -12.33 4.78
N CYS A 341 5.60 -12.71 3.53
CA CYS A 341 4.51 -12.77 2.58
C CYS A 341 4.15 -14.19 2.13
N SER A 342 4.30 -15.15 3.00
CA SER A 342 3.87 -16.53 2.72
C SER A 342 2.34 -16.59 2.51
N VAL A 343 1.88 -17.55 1.70
CA VAL A 343 0.43 -17.77 1.52
C VAL A 343 -0.25 -18.13 2.84
N ALA A 344 0.47 -18.82 3.74
CA ALA A 344 -0.01 -19.17 5.07
C ALA A 344 -0.21 -17.91 5.93
N SER A 345 0.76 -17.02 6.02
CA SER A 345 0.66 -15.77 6.80
C SER A 345 -0.46 -14.85 6.28
N ILE A 346 -0.62 -14.74 4.95
CA ILE A 346 -1.71 -13.95 4.36
C ILE A 346 -3.08 -14.54 4.71
N ARG A 347 -3.24 -15.87 4.74
CA ARG A 347 -4.52 -16.54 5.08
C ARG A 347 -4.88 -16.37 6.55
N THR A 348 -3.92 -16.54 7.44
CA THR A 348 -4.11 -16.49 8.90
C THR A 348 -4.08 -15.09 9.49
N ARG A 349 -3.75 -14.09 8.67
CA ARG A 349 -3.62 -12.69 9.09
C ARG A 349 -4.83 -12.20 9.88
N THR A 350 -4.56 -11.47 10.95
CA THR A 350 -5.53 -10.69 11.73
C THR A 350 -5.37 -9.19 11.41
N ALA A 351 -6.34 -8.37 11.80
CA ALA A 351 -6.18 -6.92 11.70
C ALA A 351 -5.13 -6.46 12.72
N ALA A 352 -4.09 -5.77 12.24
CA ALA A 352 -3.05 -5.22 13.09
C ALA A 352 -3.48 -3.83 13.57
N PHE A 353 -4.06 -3.77 14.76
CA PHE A 353 -4.31 -2.52 15.47
C PHE A 353 -3.11 -2.18 16.35
N VAL A 354 -2.89 -0.88 16.57
CA VAL A 354 -1.80 -0.38 17.42
C VAL A 354 -2.07 -0.66 18.89
#